data_d0ec7a02fd264947cf10facb4bb8b117
#
_entry.id   d0ec7a02fd264947cf10facb4bb8b117
#
_cell.length_a   1.000
_cell.length_b   1.000
_cell.length_c   1.000
_cell.angle_alpha   90.00
_cell.angle_beta   90.00
_cell.angle_gamma   90.00
#
_symmetry.space_group_name_H-M   'P 1'
#
loop_
_entity.id
_entity.type
_entity.pdbx_description
1 polymer ?
#
loop_
_entity_poly.entity_id
_entity_poly.type
_entity_poly.pdbx_seq_one_letter_code
_entity_poly.pdbx_strand_id
1 'polypeptide(L)'
;LRHNYQPDQCHGRGQLNRQSVVSGGPLKIDTVVIGAGHSGLAMSYCLRERGVEHVLLERSDVANSWKTERWDSLRLLTPNWQSRLPGLTYEGDDPDDFMTIPEVISFVDHYADVISAPIQTRTTVTSVCCVGDGYQVDTNRGTWKCRAVVVASGACNIASVPAIASSVPSSIAMVTPLDYRNPEQLKEGGVLVVGASATGTQLADEIHRSGRPVTLSAGEHVRIPRVYRGRDIQWWMDATGVLDERYDEVDDINRARNVPSPQLAGSQERSTLDLNALTGIGVKLIGRLAGIRDGTAQFSGSLRNNCALADLKMNRLLNTIDEWASENGLDDQVPSPHRFAGTAVADSPPLGLDLTDGQIQTIVWATGYRPDYS
;
A
#
# COMPACT_ATOMS: atom_id res chain seq x y z
N LEU A 1 21.39 4.49 -23.68
CA LEU A 1 21.05 3.37 -24.57
C LEU A 1 19.62 3.55 -25.04
N ARG A 2 19.47 3.98 -26.31
CA ARG A 2 18.17 4.11 -26.98
C ARG A 2 17.67 2.70 -27.28
N HIS A 3 16.61 2.24 -26.60
CA HIS A 3 15.85 1.09 -27.05
C HIS A 3 14.85 1.57 -28.11
N ASN A 4 15.01 1.04 -29.33
CA ASN A 4 14.03 1.15 -30.39
C ASN A 4 12.76 0.40 -29.98
N TYR A 5 11.72 1.15 -29.65
CA TYR A 5 10.37 0.63 -29.45
C TYR A 5 9.68 0.61 -30.82
N GLN A 6 9.43 -0.58 -31.37
CA GLN A 6 8.51 -0.75 -32.49
C GLN A 6 7.08 -0.85 -31.92
N PRO A 7 6.13 -0.07 -32.42
CA PRO A 7 4.73 -0.17 -32.00
C PRO A 7 4.09 -1.42 -32.63
N ASP A 8 3.84 -2.43 -31.78
CA ASP A 8 3.00 -3.56 -32.17
C ASP A 8 1.56 -3.08 -32.35
N GLN A 9 0.97 -3.48 -33.49
CA GLN A 9 -0.40 -3.16 -33.86
C GLN A 9 -1.39 -3.82 -32.90
N CYS A 10 -2.31 -3.03 -32.33
CA CYS A 10 -3.43 -3.49 -31.51
C CYS A 10 -4.28 -4.55 -32.26
N HIS A 11 -4.06 -5.83 -32.03
CA HIS A 11 -4.91 -6.92 -32.46
C HIS A 11 -5.69 -7.47 -31.26
N GLY A 12 -6.81 -6.83 -30.92
CA GLY A 12 -7.81 -7.34 -30.00
C GLY A 12 -8.93 -8.05 -30.77
N ARG A 13 -8.96 -9.37 -30.77
CA ARG A 13 -10.16 -10.15 -31.16
C ARG A 13 -10.96 -10.51 -29.92
N GLY A 14 -12.04 -9.78 -29.69
CA GLY A 14 -13.10 -10.13 -28.75
C GLY A 14 -14.42 -9.57 -29.26
N GLN A 15 -15.31 -10.45 -29.73
CA GLN A 15 -16.69 -10.07 -30.05
C GLN A 15 -17.41 -9.72 -28.74
N LEU A 16 -17.64 -8.44 -28.49
CA LEU A 16 -18.55 -7.96 -27.46
C LEU A 16 -19.81 -7.37 -28.11
N ASN A 17 -20.91 -7.84 -27.58
CA ASN A 17 -22.28 -7.47 -27.93
C ASN A 17 -22.46 -5.93 -27.99
N ARG A 18 -22.79 -5.42 -29.16
CA ARG A 18 -23.07 -3.99 -29.39
C ARG A 18 -24.46 -3.65 -28.85
N GLN A 19 -24.51 -3.10 -27.66
CA GLN A 19 -25.67 -2.29 -27.23
C GLN A 19 -25.36 -0.82 -27.53
N SER A 20 -26.22 -0.22 -28.29
CA SER A 20 -26.39 1.18 -28.71
C SER A 20 -25.43 2.22 -28.12
N VAL A 21 -24.36 2.54 -28.87
CA VAL A 21 -23.54 3.74 -28.67
C VAL A 21 -24.29 4.93 -29.28
N VAL A 22 -24.50 5.96 -28.45
CA VAL A 22 -24.98 7.27 -28.88
C VAL A 22 -24.00 7.82 -29.92
N SER A 23 -24.50 8.19 -31.11
CA SER A 23 -23.71 8.66 -32.26
C SER A 23 -23.24 10.11 -32.05
N GLY A 24 -22.24 10.30 -31.23
CA GLY A 24 -21.41 11.51 -31.17
C GLY A 24 -19.97 11.14 -31.53
N GLY A 25 -19.29 11.95 -32.34
CA GLY A 25 -17.86 11.77 -32.64
C GLY A 25 -17.00 11.80 -31.35
N PRO A 26 -15.71 11.43 -31.42
CA PRO A 26 -14.83 11.42 -30.25
C PRO A 26 -14.75 12.81 -29.62
N LEU A 27 -14.87 12.85 -28.28
CA LEU A 27 -14.69 14.07 -27.51
C LEU A 27 -13.20 14.48 -27.59
N LYS A 28 -12.92 15.79 -27.61
CA LYS A 28 -11.55 16.31 -27.70
C LYS A 28 -11.23 17.13 -26.46
N ILE A 29 -10.04 16.93 -25.92
CA ILE A 29 -9.51 17.66 -24.77
C ILE A 29 -7.98 17.64 -24.81
N ASP A 30 -7.30 18.53 -24.09
CA ASP A 30 -5.83 18.51 -24.05
C ASP A 30 -5.31 17.30 -23.27
N THR A 31 -5.85 17.05 -22.07
CA THR A 31 -5.35 15.99 -21.20
C THR A 31 -6.48 15.13 -20.62
N VAL A 32 -6.30 13.83 -20.65
CA VAL A 32 -7.13 12.86 -19.91
C VAL A 32 -6.34 12.35 -18.70
N VAL A 33 -6.93 12.45 -17.51
CA VAL A 33 -6.40 11.86 -16.29
C VAL A 33 -7.23 10.63 -15.95
N ILE A 34 -6.59 9.47 -15.77
CA ILE A 34 -7.26 8.20 -15.48
C ILE A 34 -7.18 7.92 -13.97
N GLY A 35 -8.32 8.03 -13.30
CA GLY A 35 -8.49 7.87 -11.85
C GLY A 35 -8.70 9.19 -11.12
N ALA A 36 -9.68 9.21 -10.19
CA ALA A 36 -10.01 10.34 -9.33
C ALA A 36 -9.70 10.03 -7.84
N GLY A 37 -8.59 9.35 -7.59
CA GLY A 37 -7.94 9.28 -6.29
C GLY A 37 -7.12 10.54 -6.00
N HIS A 38 -6.47 10.60 -4.83
CA HIS A 38 -5.67 11.77 -4.42
C HIS A 38 -4.63 12.22 -5.48
N SER A 39 -3.98 11.27 -6.18
CA SER A 39 -2.98 11.59 -7.22
C SER A 39 -3.61 12.22 -8.46
N GLY A 40 -4.76 11.70 -8.92
CA GLY A 40 -5.48 12.27 -10.06
C GLY A 40 -6.04 13.65 -9.74
N LEU A 41 -6.58 13.84 -8.55
CA LEU A 41 -7.07 15.13 -8.08
C LEU A 41 -5.92 16.16 -7.95
N ALA A 42 -4.78 15.76 -7.38
CA ALA A 42 -3.59 16.61 -7.30
C ALA A 42 -3.11 17.03 -8.70
N MET A 43 -3.11 16.11 -9.67
CA MET A 43 -2.80 16.42 -11.06
C MET A 43 -3.82 17.40 -11.67
N SER A 44 -5.11 17.22 -11.40
CA SER A 44 -6.17 18.13 -11.83
C SER A 44 -5.93 19.56 -11.34
N TYR A 45 -5.59 19.72 -10.06
CA TYR A 45 -5.19 21.01 -9.51
C TYR A 45 -4.02 21.63 -10.30
N CYS A 46 -2.96 20.86 -10.48
CA CYS A 46 -1.76 21.33 -11.18
C CYS A 46 -2.01 21.69 -12.66
N LEU A 47 -2.89 20.98 -13.35
CA LEU A 47 -3.29 21.25 -14.72
C LEU A 47 -4.11 22.54 -14.81
N ARG A 48 -5.08 22.71 -13.89
CA ARG A 48 -5.90 23.93 -13.79
C ARG A 48 -5.04 25.17 -13.55
N GLU A 49 -4.09 25.13 -12.61
CA GLU A 49 -3.18 26.24 -12.33
C GLU A 49 -2.32 26.64 -13.55
N ARG A 50 -2.19 25.74 -14.53
CA ARG A 50 -1.47 25.98 -15.79
C ARG A 50 -2.39 26.27 -16.97
N GLY A 51 -3.70 26.38 -16.75
CA GLY A 51 -4.68 26.62 -17.80
C GLY A 51 -4.81 25.50 -18.81
N VAL A 52 -4.48 24.25 -18.43
CA VAL A 52 -4.58 23.08 -19.31
C VAL A 52 -5.99 22.48 -19.17
N GLU A 53 -6.72 22.39 -20.29
CA GLU A 53 -8.02 21.74 -20.30
C GLU A 53 -7.85 20.23 -20.08
N HIS A 54 -8.63 19.67 -19.17
CA HIS A 54 -8.52 18.26 -18.81
C HIS A 54 -9.83 17.69 -18.30
N VAL A 55 -9.88 16.36 -18.23
CA VAL A 55 -10.97 15.60 -17.60
C VAL A 55 -10.37 14.46 -16.80
N LEU A 56 -10.98 14.17 -15.64
CA LEU A 56 -10.68 12.95 -14.87
C LEU A 56 -11.73 11.90 -15.20
N LEU A 57 -11.28 10.70 -15.57
CA LEU A 57 -12.14 9.54 -15.82
C LEU A 57 -12.01 8.57 -14.64
N GLU A 58 -13.08 8.39 -13.89
CA GLU A 58 -13.12 7.52 -12.72
C GLU A 58 -14.10 6.37 -12.94
N ARG A 59 -13.62 5.13 -12.77
CA ARG A 59 -14.44 3.92 -13.00
C ARG A 59 -15.64 3.80 -12.05
N SER A 60 -15.52 4.36 -10.87
CA SER A 60 -16.55 4.34 -9.82
C SER A 60 -16.80 5.75 -9.30
N ASP A 61 -16.83 5.94 -7.99
CA ASP A 61 -16.93 7.24 -7.35
C ASP A 61 -15.54 7.75 -6.91
N VAL A 62 -15.43 9.03 -6.57
CA VAL A 62 -14.21 9.62 -5.99
C VAL A 62 -13.79 8.81 -4.75
N ALA A 63 -12.50 8.66 -4.52
CA ALA A 63 -11.93 7.90 -3.40
C ALA A 63 -12.37 6.41 -3.33
N ASN A 64 -12.79 5.80 -4.44
CA ASN A 64 -13.39 4.46 -4.45
C ASN A 64 -12.55 3.39 -3.75
N SER A 65 -11.22 3.35 -3.96
CA SER A 65 -10.33 2.37 -3.31
C SER A 65 -10.37 2.46 -1.79
N TRP A 66 -10.58 3.67 -1.23
CA TRP A 66 -10.74 3.85 0.21
C TRP A 66 -12.12 3.37 0.68
N LYS A 67 -13.16 3.53 -0.14
CA LYS A 67 -14.54 3.11 0.16
C LYS A 67 -14.73 1.59 0.09
N THR A 68 -14.00 0.90 -0.80
CA THR A 68 -14.34 -0.50 -1.15
C THR A 68 -13.19 -1.51 -0.99
N GLU A 69 -11.94 -1.07 -0.86
CA GLU A 69 -10.76 -1.94 -0.91
C GLU A 69 -9.91 -1.85 0.38
N ARG A 70 -10.48 -1.42 1.50
CA ARG A 70 -9.79 -1.28 2.78
C ARG A 70 -10.60 -1.95 3.89
N TRP A 71 -9.91 -2.40 4.95
CA TRP A 71 -10.56 -2.96 6.12
C TRP A 71 -11.02 -1.87 7.09
N ASP A 72 -12.02 -2.20 7.89
CA ASP A 72 -12.81 -1.23 8.65
C ASP A 72 -11.99 -0.44 9.68
N SER A 73 -11.04 -1.09 10.34
CA SER A 73 -10.21 -0.48 11.39
C SER A 73 -8.97 0.24 10.88
N LEU A 74 -8.72 0.22 9.56
CA LEU A 74 -7.51 0.85 9.01
C LEU A 74 -7.45 2.34 9.35
N ARG A 75 -6.29 2.78 9.81
CA ARG A 75 -5.89 4.18 9.89
C ARG A 75 -4.70 4.44 8.97
N LEU A 76 -4.51 5.69 8.55
CA LEU A 76 -3.32 6.06 7.80
C LEU A 76 -2.05 5.76 8.61
N LEU A 77 -0.98 5.38 7.93
CA LEU A 77 0.34 5.20 8.54
C LEU A 77 1.04 6.53 8.82
N THR A 78 0.64 7.56 8.05
CA THR A 78 1.17 8.91 8.13
C THR A 78 0.34 9.75 9.08
N PRO A 79 0.96 10.55 9.96
CA PRO A 79 0.25 11.50 10.79
C PRO A 79 -0.55 12.51 9.95
N ASN A 80 -1.58 13.08 10.53
CA ASN A 80 -2.48 14.00 9.86
C ASN A 80 -1.77 15.22 9.24
N TRP A 81 -0.70 15.74 9.87
CA TRP A 81 0.09 16.84 9.34
C TRP A 81 0.77 16.54 8.00
N GLN A 82 0.98 15.25 7.66
CA GLN A 82 1.47 14.84 6.34
C GLN A 82 0.36 14.76 5.28
N SER A 83 -0.92 14.84 5.67
CA SER A 83 -2.04 14.85 4.73
C SER A 83 -2.14 16.21 4.07
N ARG A 84 -1.28 16.41 3.07
CA ARG A 84 -1.17 17.64 2.29
C ARG A 84 -1.27 17.32 0.79
N LEU A 85 -2.14 18.03 0.12
CA LEU A 85 -2.30 18.00 -1.34
C LEU A 85 -2.11 19.42 -1.89
N PRO A 86 -1.78 19.59 -3.18
CA PRO A 86 -1.66 20.92 -3.76
C PRO A 86 -2.94 21.76 -3.53
N GLY A 87 -2.83 22.84 -2.76
CA GLY A 87 -3.95 23.70 -2.41
C GLY A 87 -4.84 23.22 -1.25
N LEU A 88 -4.51 22.13 -0.58
CA LEU A 88 -5.19 21.68 0.63
C LEU A 88 -4.23 21.01 1.60
N THR A 89 -4.30 21.39 2.87
CA THR A 89 -3.60 20.74 3.99
C THR A 89 -4.62 20.29 5.03
N TYR A 90 -4.19 19.41 5.93
CA TYR A 90 -5.00 19.07 7.09
C TYR A 90 -5.12 20.29 8.03
N GLU A 91 -6.35 20.63 8.41
CA GLU A 91 -6.70 21.78 9.26
C GLU A 91 -7.43 21.37 10.55
N GLY A 92 -7.42 20.08 10.89
CA GLY A 92 -8.05 19.57 12.11
C GLY A 92 -7.22 19.83 13.37
N ASP A 93 -7.83 19.58 14.54
CA ASP A 93 -7.28 19.92 15.85
C ASP A 93 -6.14 18.99 16.32
N ASP A 94 -6.02 17.79 15.75
CA ASP A 94 -4.96 16.82 16.12
C ASP A 94 -4.07 16.50 14.91
N PRO A 95 -3.03 17.29 14.64
CA PRO A 95 -2.11 17.05 13.53
C PRO A 95 -1.29 15.76 13.68
N ASP A 96 -1.12 15.27 14.89
CA ASP A 96 -0.30 14.10 15.19
C ASP A 96 -1.10 12.79 15.28
N ASP A 97 -2.43 12.81 15.19
CA ASP A 97 -3.26 11.60 15.07
C ASP A 97 -3.24 11.06 13.63
N PHE A 98 -3.97 10.00 13.39
CA PHE A 98 -3.99 9.24 12.14
C PHE A 98 -5.44 9.12 11.64
N MET A 99 -5.71 9.60 10.44
CA MET A 99 -7.04 9.51 9.84
C MET A 99 -7.54 8.08 9.77
N THR A 100 -8.76 7.87 10.22
CA THR A 100 -9.56 6.68 9.93
C THR A 100 -10.00 6.65 8.47
N ILE A 101 -10.48 5.50 7.98
CA ILE A 101 -10.98 5.39 6.60
C ILE A 101 -12.10 6.40 6.28
N PRO A 102 -13.13 6.61 7.13
CA PRO A 102 -14.13 7.65 6.87
C PRO A 102 -13.55 9.06 6.76
N GLU A 103 -12.55 9.39 7.57
CA GLU A 103 -11.87 10.70 7.52
C GLU A 103 -11.04 10.87 6.25
N VAL A 104 -10.31 9.83 5.81
CA VAL A 104 -9.59 9.83 4.52
C VAL A 104 -10.55 10.02 3.36
N ILE A 105 -11.69 9.31 3.36
CA ILE A 105 -12.72 9.45 2.34
C ILE A 105 -13.22 10.89 2.30
N SER A 106 -13.58 11.46 3.47
CA SER A 106 -14.05 12.83 3.59
C SER A 106 -13.01 13.84 3.13
N PHE A 107 -11.74 13.64 3.46
CA PHE A 107 -10.63 14.51 3.05
C PHE A 107 -10.45 14.52 1.52
N VAL A 108 -10.51 13.35 0.87
CA VAL A 108 -10.37 13.24 -0.59
C VAL A 108 -11.60 13.75 -1.32
N ASP A 109 -12.81 13.45 -0.84
CA ASP A 109 -14.06 13.97 -1.40
C ASP A 109 -14.10 15.52 -1.28
N HIS A 110 -13.75 16.07 -0.11
CA HIS A 110 -13.63 17.52 0.09
C HIS A 110 -12.61 18.16 -0.85
N TYR A 111 -11.46 17.51 -1.05
CA TYR A 111 -10.45 18.02 -1.99
C TYR A 111 -10.98 18.12 -3.41
N ALA A 112 -11.73 17.12 -3.88
CA ALA A 112 -12.36 17.15 -5.20
C ALA A 112 -13.31 18.35 -5.38
N ASP A 113 -14.08 18.68 -4.33
CA ASP A 113 -15.00 19.81 -4.32
C ASP A 113 -14.26 21.16 -4.30
N VAL A 114 -13.27 21.32 -3.41
CA VAL A 114 -12.46 22.54 -3.28
C VAL A 114 -11.79 22.91 -4.61
N ILE A 115 -11.21 21.92 -5.29
CA ILE A 115 -10.56 22.15 -6.58
C ILE A 115 -11.55 22.17 -7.76
N SER A 116 -12.84 21.91 -7.54
CA SER A 116 -13.87 21.83 -8.60
C SER A 116 -13.40 20.96 -9.77
N ALA A 117 -12.88 19.76 -9.47
CA ALA A 117 -12.27 18.88 -10.45
C ALA A 117 -13.28 18.43 -11.53
N PRO A 118 -12.94 18.47 -12.82
CA PRO A 118 -13.82 18.04 -13.91
C PRO A 118 -13.88 16.51 -14.02
N ILE A 119 -14.59 15.86 -13.09
CA ILE A 119 -14.63 14.40 -12.94
C ILE A 119 -15.82 13.82 -13.69
N GLN A 120 -15.58 12.76 -14.47
CA GLN A 120 -16.60 11.86 -14.98
C GLN A 120 -16.52 10.54 -14.23
N THR A 121 -17.38 10.37 -13.25
CA THR A 121 -17.54 9.12 -12.49
C THR A 121 -18.20 8.03 -13.33
N ARG A 122 -18.08 6.76 -12.91
CA ARG A 122 -18.65 5.57 -13.56
C ARG A 122 -18.24 5.47 -15.03
N THR A 123 -17.02 5.95 -15.34
CA THR A 123 -16.41 5.95 -16.66
C THR A 123 -15.14 5.11 -16.65
N THR A 124 -15.28 3.86 -17.05
CA THR A 124 -14.16 2.92 -17.10
C THR A 124 -13.39 3.08 -18.40
N VAL A 125 -12.10 3.39 -18.31
CA VAL A 125 -11.19 3.35 -19.45
C VAL A 125 -10.93 1.89 -19.81
N THR A 126 -11.10 1.54 -21.07
CA THR A 126 -10.94 0.18 -21.59
C THR A 126 -9.72 0.04 -22.49
N SER A 127 -9.25 1.14 -23.09
CA SER A 127 -7.99 1.14 -23.83
C SER A 127 -7.40 2.55 -23.95
N VAL A 128 -6.08 2.61 -24.08
CA VAL A 128 -5.33 3.83 -24.43
C VAL A 128 -4.39 3.49 -25.57
N CYS A 129 -4.55 4.17 -26.71
CA CYS A 129 -3.72 3.95 -27.89
C CYS A 129 -3.10 5.27 -28.37
N CYS A 130 -1.85 5.22 -28.83
CA CYS A 130 -1.23 6.34 -29.55
C CYS A 130 -1.88 6.51 -30.93
N VAL A 131 -2.29 7.72 -31.28
CA VAL A 131 -2.91 8.02 -32.56
C VAL A 131 -2.37 9.37 -33.09
N GLY A 132 -1.57 9.33 -34.14
CA GLY A 132 -0.86 10.52 -34.61
C GLY A 132 0.14 11.04 -33.59
N ASP A 133 0.00 12.31 -33.22
CA ASP A 133 0.80 13.01 -32.19
C ASP A 133 0.15 13.05 -30.81
N GLY A 134 -0.93 12.29 -30.60
CA GLY A 134 -1.69 12.24 -29.35
C GLY A 134 -2.19 10.84 -29.01
N TYR A 135 -3.27 10.79 -28.25
CA TYR A 135 -3.84 9.55 -27.73
C TYR A 135 -5.34 9.46 -28.03
N GLN A 136 -5.80 8.23 -28.23
CA GLN A 136 -7.19 7.85 -28.14
C GLN A 136 -7.41 7.05 -26.87
N VAL A 137 -8.41 7.47 -26.08
CA VAL A 137 -8.83 6.81 -24.84
C VAL A 137 -10.25 6.32 -25.02
N ASP A 138 -10.42 5.01 -25.07
CA ASP A 138 -11.74 4.38 -25.19
C ASP A 138 -12.29 4.06 -23.80
N THR A 139 -13.58 4.28 -23.64
CA THR A 139 -14.29 4.06 -22.38
C THR A 139 -15.61 3.34 -22.62
N ASN A 140 -16.24 2.86 -21.55
CA ASN A 140 -17.62 2.34 -21.58
C ASN A 140 -18.68 3.41 -21.94
N ARG A 141 -18.30 4.70 -22.02
CA ARG A 141 -19.20 5.84 -22.31
C ARG A 141 -18.84 6.62 -23.57
N GLY A 142 -17.87 6.16 -24.34
CA GLY A 142 -17.43 6.83 -25.57
C GLY A 142 -15.92 6.98 -25.65
N THR A 143 -15.46 7.67 -26.66
CA THR A 143 -14.04 7.81 -26.97
C THR A 143 -13.58 9.25 -26.81
N TRP A 144 -12.41 9.42 -26.21
CA TRP A 144 -11.70 10.70 -26.08
C TRP A 144 -10.49 10.74 -26.98
N LYS A 145 -10.20 11.91 -27.55
CA LYS A 145 -8.91 12.21 -28.20
C LYS A 145 -8.22 13.32 -27.44
N CYS A 146 -6.96 13.10 -27.09
CA CYS A 146 -6.20 14.06 -26.28
C CYS A 146 -4.75 14.08 -26.71
N ARG A 147 -4.04 15.13 -26.30
CA ARG A 147 -2.60 15.27 -26.50
C ARG A 147 -1.79 14.50 -25.46
N ALA A 148 -2.29 14.41 -24.22
CA ALA A 148 -1.62 13.74 -23.13
C ALA A 148 -2.57 12.87 -22.31
N VAL A 149 -2.02 11.79 -21.74
CA VAL A 149 -2.70 10.92 -20.77
C VAL A 149 -1.88 10.85 -19.51
N VAL A 150 -2.55 11.02 -18.37
CA VAL A 150 -1.98 10.82 -17.04
C VAL A 150 -2.60 9.58 -16.43
N VAL A 151 -1.79 8.57 -16.13
CA VAL A 151 -2.23 7.35 -15.46
C VAL A 151 -2.13 7.57 -13.94
N ALA A 152 -3.27 7.77 -13.29
CA ALA A 152 -3.42 7.96 -11.84
C ALA A 152 -4.32 6.90 -11.22
N SER A 153 -4.35 5.70 -11.82
CA SER A 153 -5.24 4.58 -11.46
C SER A 153 -4.87 3.86 -10.14
N GLY A 154 -3.77 4.27 -9.51
CA GLY A 154 -3.29 3.69 -8.24
C GLY A 154 -2.31 2.53 -8.42
N ALA A 155 -1.59 2.20 -7.35
CA ALA A 155 -0.55 1.18 -7.34
C ALA A 155 -0.98 -0.12 -6.64
N CYS A 156 -2.12 -0.13 -5.96
CA CYS A 156 -2.59 -1.24 -5.13
C CYS A 156 -3.90 -1.85 -5.65
N ASN A 157 -4.01 -2.05 -6.97
CA ASN A 157 -5.27 -2.49 -7.59
C ASN A 157 -5.47 -4.01 -7.49
N ILE A 158 -4.39 -4.78 -7.51
CA ILE A 158 -4.41 -6.24 -7.49
C ILE A 158 -3.52 -6.73 -6.36
N ALA A 159 -4.04 -7.65 -5.54
CA ALA A 159 -3.24 -8.33 -4.55
C ALA A 159 -2.19 -9.24 -5.21
N SER A 160 -0.97 -9.19 -4.71
CA SER A 160 0.14 -9.99 -5.24
C SER A 160 0.17 -11.36 -4.56
N VAL A 161 -0.74 -12.24 -4.95
CA VAL A 161 -0.81 -13.62 -4.42
C VAL A 161 0.23 -14.50 -5.11
N PRO A 162 1.12 -15.16 -4.36
CA PRO A 162 2.16 -15.99 -4.95
C PRO A 162 1.58 -17.28 -5.57
N ALA A 163 2.25 -17.82 -6.60
CA ALA A 163 1.80 -19.01 -7.32
C ALA A 163 1.60 -20.25 -6.40
N ILE A 164 2.33 -20.34 -5.28
CA ILE A 164 2.16 -21.42 -4.31
C ILE A 164 0.76 -21.48 -3.68
N ALA A 165 -0.03 -20.41 -3.77
CA ALA A 165 -1.41 -20.38 -3.30
C ALA A 165 -2.29 -21.44 -3.99
N SER A 166 -1.97 -21.84 -5.23
CA SER A 166 -2.68 -22.91 -5.93
C SER A 166 -2.54 -24.30 -5.27
N SER A 167 -1.56 -24.47 -4.37
CA SER A 167 -1.32 -25.71 -3.61
C SER A 167 -1.98 -25.71 -2.22
N VAL A 168 -2.70 -24.64 -1.86
CA VAL A 168 -3.45 -24.59 -0.60
C VAL A 168 -4.61 -25.57 -0.66
N PRO A 169 -4.82 -26.41 0.39
CA PRO A 169 -5.98 -27.30 0.47
C PRO A 169 -7.30 -26.53 0.32
N SER A 170 -8.25 -27.08 -0.41
CA SER A 170 -9.56 -26.43 -0.66
C SER A 170 -10.42 -26.22 0.59
N SER A 171 -10.08 -26.90 1.68
CA SER A 171 -10.73 -26.69 2.99
C SER A 171 -10.36 -25.35 3.65
N ILE A 172 -9.24 -24.75 3.26
CA ILE A 172 -8.74 -23.49 3.82
C ILE A 172 -9.26 -22.32 2.98
N ALA A 173 -9.81 -21.31 3.64
CA ALA A 173 -10.19 -20.06 3.01
C ALA A 173 -8.94 -19.22 2.70
N MET A 174 -8.93 -18.54 1.56
CA MET A 174 -7.90 -17.59 1.20
C MET A 174 -8.50 -16.19 1.11
N VAL A 175 -7.85 -15.22 1.71
CA VAL A 175 -8.29 -13.82 1.74
C VAL A 175 -7.10 -12.93 1.40
N THR A 176 -7.35 -11.86 0.63
CA THR A 176 -6.37 -10.81 0.41
C THR A 176 -6.77 -9.55 1.19
N PRO A 177 -5.84 -8.62 1.46
CA PRO A 177 -6.17 -7.37 2.14
C PRO A 177 -7.15 -6.48 1.37
N LEU A 178 -7.35 -6.70 0.06
CA LEU A 178 -8.37 -5.99 -0.73
C LEU A 178 -9.79 -6.52 -0.46
N ASP A 179 -9.90 -7.80 -0.07
CA ASP A 179 -11.17 -8.47 0.21
C ASP A 179 -11.50 -8.48 1.70
N TYR A 180 -10.49 -8.35 2.55
CA TYR A 180 -10.64 -8.34 4.00
C TYR A 180 -11.32 -7.06 4.49
N ARG A 181 -12.29 -7.18 5.40
CA ARG A 181 -12.98 -6.06 6.04
C ARG A 181 -12.78 -6.03 7.55
N ASN A 182 -13.02 -7.16 8.20
CA ASN A 182 -12.87 -7.32 9.65
C ASN A 182 -12.74 -8.81 10.00
N PRO A 183 -12.37 -9.15 11.26
CA PRO A 183 -12.18 -10.54 11.66
C PRO A 183 -13.43 -11.42 11.57
N GLU A 184 -14.63 -10.85 11.63
CA GLU A 184 -15.89 -11.62 11.58
C GLU A 184 -16.10 -12.32 10.23
N GLN A 185 -15.49 -11.81 9.17
CA GLN A 185 -15.49 -12.38 7.83
C GLN A 185 -14.76 -13.73 7.76
N LEU A 186 -13.80 -13.97 8.67
CA LEU A 186 -12.93 -15.13 8.62
C LEU A 186 -13.61 -16.37 9.20
N LYS A 187 -13.28 -17.55 8.66
CA LYS A 187 -13.71 -18.82 9.27
C LYS A 187 -13.23 -18.92 10.73
N GLU A 188 -14.02 -19.59 11.57
CA GLU A 188 -13.58 -19.92 12.92
C GLU A 188 -12.32 -20.80 12.89
N GLY A 189 -11.38 -20.52 13.79
CA GLY A 189 -10.11 -21.25 13.89
C GLY A 189 -8.89 -20.35 13.67
N GLY A 190 -7.73 -20.95 13.52
CA GLY A 190 -6.47 -20.26 13.37
C GLY A 190 -6.27 -19.63 11.99
N VAL A 191 -5.50 -18.57 11.96
CA VAL A 191 -5.19 -17.81 10.76
C VAL A 191 -3.69 -17.78 10.52
N LEU A 192 -3.27 -18.15 9.30
CA LEU A 192 -1.92 -17.94 8.82
C LEU A 192 -1.87 -16.63 8.02
N VAL A 193 -1.18 -15.62 8.55
CA VAL A 193 -0.90 -14.37 7.82
C VAL A 193 0.45 -14.50 7.12
N VAL A 194 0.48 -14.36 5.81
CA VAL A 194 1.70 -14.46 5.00
C VAL A 194 2.18 -13.08 4.59
N GLY A 195 3.33 -12.65 5.12
CA GLY A 195 3.92 -11.33 4.93
C GLY A 195 3.87 -10.49 6.20
N ALA A 196 4.99 -9.85 6.55
CA ALA A 196 5.19 -9.13 7.81
C ALA A 196 5.57 -7.65 7.60
N SER A 197 5.13 -7.04 6.51
CA SER A 197 5.17 -5.59 6.28
C SER A 197 3.98 -4.90 6.97
N ALA A 198 3.80 -3.60 6.78
CA ALA A 198 2.73 -2.80 7.40
C ALA A 198 1.36 -3.50 7.42
N THR A 199 0.86 -3.96 6.28
CA THR A 199 -0.45 -4.64 6.19
C THR A 199 -0.49 -5.93 7.00
N GLY A 200 0.53 -6.78 6.86
CA GLY A 200 0.55 -8.08 7.52
C GLY A 200 0.62 -7.97 9.04
N THR A 201 1.39 -7.02 9.57
CA THR A 201 1.47 -6.79 11.02
C THR A 201 0.16 -6.24 11.59
N GLN A 202 -0.49 -5.30 10.89
CA GLN A 202 -1.78 -4.75 11.31
C GLN A 202 -2.89 -5.80 11.31
N LEU A 203 -2.99 -6.59 10.22
CA LEU A 203 -3.99 -7.67 10.16
C LEU A 203 -3.71 -8.78 11.18
N ALA A 204 -2.44 -9.10 11.44
CA ALA A 204 -2.09 -10.09 12.47
C ALA A 204 -2.49 -9.62 13.88
N ASP A 205 -2.30 -8.33 14.20
CA ASP A 205 -2.71 -7.73 15.47
C ASP A 205 -4.23 -7.76 15.62
N GLU A 206 -4.95 -7.22 14.64
CA GLU A 206 -6.42 -7.14 14.67
C GLU A 206 -7.08 -8.51 14.77
N ILE A 207 -6.66 -9.46 13.92
CA ILE A 207 -7.20 -10.82 13.91
C ILE A 207 -6.90 -11.54 15.24
N HIS A 208 -5.69 -11.36 15.77
CA HIS A 208 -5.34 -11.96 17.07
C HIS A 208 -6.15 -11.38 18.21
N ARG A 209 -6.32 -10.06 18.27
CA ARG A 209 -7.15 -9.38 19.27
C ARG A 209 -8.63 -9.75 19.21
N SER A 210 -9.12 -10.22 18.08
CA SER A 210 -10.47 -10.78 17.96
C SER A 210 -10.65 -12.16 18.59
N GLY A 211 -9.57 -12.73 19.18
CA GLY A 211 -9.57 -14.02 19.86
C GLY A 211 -9.15 -15.20 18.97
N ARG A 212 -8.74 -14.98 17.73
CA ARG A 212 -8.26 -16.05 16.84
C ARG A 212 -6.77 -16.31 17.03
N PRO A 213 -6.33 -17.58 17.07
CA PRO A 213 -4.90 -17.90 17.01
C PRO A 213 -4.30 -17.45 15.69
N VAL A 214 -3.23 -16.65 15.74
CA VAL A 214 -2.54 -16.17 14.55
C VAL A 214 -1.13 -16.71 14.48
N THR A 215 -0.76 -17.20 13.31
CA THR A 215 0.63 -17.50 12.92
C THR A 215 1.04 -16.52 11.83
N LEU A 216 2.12 -15.75 12.05
CA LEU A 216 2.64 -14.77 11.10
C LEU A 216 3.90 -15.30 10.42
N SER A 217 3.84 -15.45 9.11
CA SER A 217 4.99 -15.83 8.28
C SER A 217 5.77 -14.58 7.86
N ALA A 218 6.98 -14.44 8.40
CA ALA A 218 7.85 -13.29 8.18
C ALA A 218 9.02 -13.63 7.26
N GLY A 219 9.11 -12.90 6.15
CA GLY A 219 10.27 -12.85 5.28
C GLY A 219 11.11 -11.59 5.54
N GLU A 220 11.67 -11.03 4.48
CA GLU A 220 12.31 -9.71 4.53
C GLU A 220 11.25 -8.65 4.91
N HIS A 221 11.63 -7.75 5.83
CA HIS A 221 10.75 -6.70 6.33
C HIS A 221 11.56 -5.49 6.79
N VAL A 222 10.91 -4.36 6.98
CA VAL A 222 11.50 -3.12 7.49
C VAL A 222 10.91 -2.83 8.85
N ARG A 223 11.74 -2.90 9.89
CA ARG A 223 11.38 -2.56 11.26
C ARG A 223 11.74 -1.10 11.52
N ILE A 224 10.79 -0.31 12.01
CA ILE A 224 11.00 1.04 12.53
C ILE A 224 10.09 1.28 13.74
N PRO A 225 10.51 2.07 14.74
CA PRO A 225 9.63 2.43 15.86
C PRO A 225 8.59 3.46 15.39
N ARG A 226 7.44 3.54 16.08
CA ARG A 226 6.47 4.59 15.81
C ARG A 226 6.93 5.95 16.36
N VAL A 227 7.53 5.93 17.54
CA VAL A 227 8.04 7.12 18.22
C VAL A 227 9.52 6.93 18.53
N TYR A 228 10.31 7.92 18.25
CA TYR A 228 11.71 8.01 18.64
C TYR A 228 12.04 9.39 19.20
N ARG A 229 12.75 9.45 20.32
CA ARG A 229 13.12 10.72 21.01
C ARG A 229 11.92 11.68 21.13
N GLY A 230 10.76 11.16 21.54
CA GLY A 230 9.54 11.93 21.78
C GLY A 230 8.79 12.44 20.56
N ARG A 231 9.26 12.17 19.34
CA ARG A 231 8.60 12.56 18.09
C ARG A 231 8.23 11.34 17.26
N ASP A 232 7.22 11.49 16.39
CA ASP A 232 6.86 10.48 15.41
C ASP A 232 8.04 10.19 14.48
N ILE A 233 8.22 8.92 14.08
CA ILE A 233 9.31 8.55 13.17
C ILE A 233 9.19 9.23 11.81
N GLN A 234 7.97 9.50 11.34
CA GLN A 234 7.73 10.21 10.08
C GLN A 234 8.23 11.67 10.17
N TRP A 235 8.10 12.30 11.34
CA TRP A 235 8.67 13.63 11.55
C TRP A 235 10.19 13.61 11.42
N TRP A 236 10.86 12.61 11.99
CA TRP A 236 12.29 12.45 11.86
C TRP A 236 12.73 12.19 10.42
N MET A 237 11.98 11.32 9.71
CA MET A 237 12.29 10.97 8.32
C MET A 237 12.11 12.17 7.37
N ASP A 238 11.11 13.03 7.62
CA ASP A 238 10.91 14.29 6.90
C ASP A 238 12.04 15.28 7.23
N ALA A 239 12.32 15.51 8.52
CA ALA A 239 13.34 16.46 8.97
C ALA A 239 14.76 16.09 8.50
N THR A 240 15.10 14.81 8.49
CA THR A 240 16.42 14.32 8.06
C THR A 240 16.56 14.20 6.54
N GLY A 241 15.50 14.45 5.76
CA GLY A 241 15.51 14.32 4.31
C GLY A 241 15.51 12.87 3.80
N VAL A 242 15.33 11.87 4.67
CA VAL A 242 15.26 10.44 4.26
C VAL A 242 14.10 10.18 3.28
N LEU A 243 13.02 10.99 3.36
CA LEU A 243 11.89 10.90 2.43
C LEU A 243 12.13 11.60 1.09
N ASP A 244 13.17 12.41 0.98
CA ASP A 244 13.49 13.22 -0.21
C ASP A 244 14.53 12.55 -1.13
N GLU A 245 15.00 11.34 -0.78
CA GLU A 245 15.94 10.58 -1.61
C GLU A 245 15.39 10.39 -3.02
N ARG A 246 16.11 10.89 -4.00
CA ARG A 246 15.68 10.87 -5.40
C ARG A 246 16.02 9.54 -6.05
N TYR A 247 15.19 9.15 -7.05
CA TYR A 247 15.38 7.89 -7.79
C TYR A 247 16.75 7.78 -8.50
N ASP A 248 17.37 8.92 -8.85
CA ASP A 248 18.67 9.03 -9.51
C ASP A 248 19.85 9.05 -8.50
N GLU A 249 19.57 9.11 -7.21
CA GLU A 249 20.54 9.06 -6.11
C GLU A 249 20.65 7.65 -5.51
N VAL A 250 19.71 6.76 -5.82
CA VAL A 250 19.70 5.37 -5.31
C VAL A 250 20.70 4.49 -6.07
N ASP A 251 21.51 3.74 -5.39
CA ASP A 251 22.51 2.84 -5.98
C ASP A 251 21.87 1.78 -6.90
N ASP A 252 20.75 1.19 -6.49
CA ASP A 252 20.01 0.16 -7.22
C ASP A 252 18.50 0.41 -7.15
N ILE A 253 17.96 1.01 -8.19
CA ILE A 253 16.53 1.32 -8.30
C ILE A 253 15.62 0.09 -8.28
N ASN A 254 16.08 -1.05 -8.79
CA ASN A 254 15.30 -2.27 -8.78
C ASN A 254 15.19 -2.83 -7.36
N ARG A 255 16.29 -2.78 -6.60
CA ARG A 255 16.30 -3.13 -5.19
C ARG A 255 15.44 -2.18 -4.36
N ALA A 256 15.55 -0.88 -4.57
CA ALA A 256 14.78 0.14 -3.85
C ALA A 256 13.26 -0.06 -4.06
N ARG A 257 12.82 -0.35 -5.29
CA ARG A 257 11.41 -0.62 -5.62
C ARG A 257 10.85 -1.88 -4.96
N ASN A 258 11.70 -2.80 -4.53
CA ASN A 258 11.28 -4.05 -3.89
C ASN A 258 11.43 -4.02 -2.37
N VAL A 259 11.82 -2.89 -1.78
CA VAL A 259 11.86 -2.74 -0.32
C VAL A 259 10.44 -2.83 0.25
N PRO A 260 10.20 -3.72 1.23
CA PRO A 260 8.88 -3.84 1.86
C PRO A 260 8.49 -2.56 2.61
N SER A 261 7.19 -2.29 2.71
CA SER A 261 6.68 -1.19 3.54
C SER A 261 7.10 -1.36 5.00
N PRO A 262 7.48 -0.28 5.70
CA PRO A 262 7.84 -0.33 7.12
C PRO A 262 6.71 -0.88 7.99
N GLN A 263 7.06 -1.56 9.06
CA GLN A 263 6.12 -2.02 10.09
C GLN A 263 5.60 -0.82 10.88
N LEU A 264 4.59 -0.15 10.34
CA LEU A 264 3.92 0.99 10.95
C LEU A 264 2.42 0.76 11.02
N ALA A 265 1.80 1.33 12.03
CA ALA A 265 0.36 1.41 12.18
C ALA A 265 -0.01 2.81 12.67
N GLY A 266 -1.12 3.36 12.18
CA GLY A 266 -1.76 4.51 12.82
C GLY A 266 -2.56 4.02 14.01
N SER A 267 -2.26 4.53 15.20
CA SER A 267 -3.05 4.29 16.42
C SER A 267 -3.02 5.51 17.31
N GLN A 268 -4.09 5.73 18.06
CA GLN A 268 -4.17 6.83 19.03
C GLN A 268 -3.09 6.74 20.10
N GLU A 269 -2.71 5.51 20.49
CA GLU A 269 -1.66 5.25 21.46
C GLU A 269 -0.25 5.49 20.91
N ARG A 270 -0.12 5.72 19.60
CA ARG A 270 1.17 5.86 18.90
C ARG A 270 2.15 4.75 19.22
N SER A 271 1.63 3.54 19.39
CA SER A 271 2.42 2.36 19.75
C SER A 271 3.19 1.81 18.57
N THR A 272 4.38 1.30 18.84
CA THR A 272 5.13 0.54 17.82
C THR A 272 4.49 -0.82 17.61
N LEU A 273 4.14 -1.14 16.38
CA LEU A 273 3.62 -2.44 15.97
C LEU A 273 4.68 -3.20 15.16
N ASP A 274 5.59 -3.85 15.88
CA ASP A 274 6.62 -4.70 15.30
C ASP A 274 6.43 -6.18 15.67
N LEU A 275 7.34 -7.04 15.26
CA LEU A 275 7.28 -8.47 15.56
C LEU A 275 7.38 -8.76 17.07
N ASN A 276 8.09 -7.93 17.84
CA ASN A 276 8.15 -8.08 19.30
C ASN A 276 6.80 -7.75 19.95
N ALA A 277 6.13 -6.70 19.50
CA ALA A 277 4.78 -6.36 19.98
C ALA A 277 3.79 -7.50 19.68
N LEU A 278 3.82 -8.05 18.49
CA LEU A 278 2.94 -9.16 18.09
C LEU A 278 3.22 -10.44 18.87
N THR A 279 4.48 -10.82 19.03
CA THR A 279 4.82 -12.02 19.83
C THR A 279 4.50 -11.82 21.31
N GLY A 280 4.62 -10.59 21.80
CA GLY A 280 4.25 -10.21 23.18
C GLY A 280 2.77 -10.42 23.51
N ILE A 281 1.87 -10.32 22.54
CA ILE A 281 0.43 -10.61 22.69
C ILE A 281 0.06 -12.05 22.34
N GLY A 282 1.01 -12.89 21.87
CA GLY A 282 0.77 -14.31 21.61
C GLY A 282 0.69 -14.72 20.13
N VAL A 283 0.95 -13.82 19.18
CA VAL A 283 1.10 -14.18 17.77
C VAL A 283 2.33 -15.07 17.59
N LYS A 284 2.15 -16.22 16.92
CA LYS A 284 3.26 -17.14 16.61
C LYS A 284 4.03 -16.63 15.40
N LEU A 285 5.35 -16.53 15.53
CA LEU A 285 6.22 -16.07 14.47
C LEU A 285 6.97 -17.25 13.83
N ILE A 286 6.89 -17.35 12.50
CA ILE A 286 7.57 -18.36 11.69
C ILE A 286 8.29 -17.73 10.49
N GLY A 287 9.16 -18.48 9.85
CA GLY A 287 9.93 -18.02 8.70
C GLY A 287 9.09 -17.73 7.46
N ARG A 288 9.73 -17.21 6.41
CA ARG A 288 9.08 -16.95 5.12
C ARG A 288 8.50 -18.23 4.54
N LEU A 289 7.26 -18.21 4.11
CA LEU A 289 6.63 -19.31 3.39
C LEU A 289 7.40 -19.57 2.08
N ALA A 290 7.93 -20.80 1.94
CA ALA A 290 8.77 -21.21 0.83
C ALA A 290 8.01 -22.12 -0.16
N GLY A 291 7.03 -22.90 0.32
CA GLY A 291 6.25 -23.82 -0.50
C GLY A 291 5.10 -24.42 0.28
N ILE A 292 4.20 -25.11 -0.43
CA ILE A 292 3.16 -25.96 0.13
C ILE A 292 3.22 -27.28 -0.63
N ARG A 293 3.38 -28.39 0.10
CA ARG A 293 3.43 -29.73 -0.46
C ARG A 293 2.68 -30.71 0.43
N ASP A 294 1.84 -31.54 -0.17
CA ASP A 294 1.09 -32.61 0.52
C ASP A 294 0.35 -32.10 1.77
N GLY A 295 -0.29 -30.92 1.64
CA GLY A 295 -1.02 -30.30 2.74
C GLY A 295 -0.15 -29.64 3.81
N THR A 296 1.19 -29.62 3.66
CA THR A 296 2.12 -29.01 4.61
C THR A 296 2.72 -27.73 4.03
N ALA A 297 2.53 -26.61 4.73
CA ALA A 297 3.25 -25.35 4.45
C ALA A 297 4.68 -25.46 4.96
N GLN A 298 5.65 -25.12 4.12
CA GLN A 298 7.09 -25.18 4.39
C GLN A 298 7.67 -23.79 4.54
N PHE A 299 8.51 -23.57 5.53
CA PHE A 299 9.07 -22.26 5.87
C PHE A 299 10.59 -22.24 5.82
N SER A 300 11.13 -21.10 5.44
CA SER A 300 12.58 -20.88 5.40
C SER A 300 13.15 -20.78 6.82
N GLY A 301 14.32 -21.36 7.05
CA GLY A 301 15.09 -21.21 8.29
C GLY A 301 15.76 -19.84 8.47
N SER A 302 15.53 -18.88 7.56
CA SER A 302 16.21 -17.56 7.59
C SER A 302 15.57 -16.52 8.52
N LEU A 303 14.57 -16.89 9.32
CA LEU A 303 13.83 -15.94 10.16
C LEU A 303 14.74 -15.09 11.04
N ARG A 304 15.66 -15.72 11.79
CA ARG A 304 16.60 -15.02 12.67
C ARG A 304 17.48 -14.03 11.92
N ASN A 305 17.96 -14.41 10.74
CA ASN A 305 18.79 -13.54 9.91
C ASN A 305 18.00 -12.35 9.35
N ASN A 306 16.76 -12.58 8.92
CA ASN A 306 15.88 -11.50 8.43
C ASN A 306 15.56 -10.49 9.54
N CYS A 307 15.28 -10.98 10.75
CA CYS A 307 15.04 -10.11 11.91
C CYS A 307 16.29 -9.30 12.28
N ALA A 308 17.46 -9.96 12.37
CA ALA A 308 18.72 -9.27 12.66
C ALA A 308 19.08 -8.19 11.62
N LEU A 309 18.78 -8.45 10.34
CA LEU A 309 18.99 -7.47 9.27
C LEU A 309 18.02 -6.29 9.39
N ALA A 310 16.75 -6.54 9.74
CA ALA A 310 15.76 -5.48 9.97
C ALA A 310 16.16 -4.61 11.17
N ASP A 311 16.63 -5.22 12.27
CA ASP A 311 17.14 -4.52 13.45
C ASP A 311 18.35 -3.66 13.11
N LEU A 312 19.27 -4.18 12.29
CA LEU A 312 20.46 -3.42 11.83
C LEU A 312 20.04 -2.19 10.99
N LYS A 313 19.10 -2.37 10.07
CA LYS A 313 18.59 -1.26 9.23
C LYS A 313 17.90 -0.20 10.10
N MET A 314 17.08 -0.61 11.05
CA MET A 314 16.45 0.30 12.02
C MET A 314 17.51 1.11 12.78
N ASN A 315 18.52 0.45 13.35
CA ASN A 315 19.58 1.14 14.10
C ASN A 315 20.37 2.12 13.24
N ARG A 316 20.55 1.86 11.94
CA ARG A 316 21.17 2.82 11.01
C ARG A 316 20.31 4.07 10.86
N LEU A 317 18.99 3.91 10.66
CA LEU A 317 18.06 5.05 10.61
C LEU A 317 18.13 5.86 11.92
N LEU A 318 18.13 5.21 13.09
CA LEU A 318 18.21 5.90 14.37
C LEU A 318 19.55 6.64 14.54
N ASN A 319 20.65 6.10 14.04
CA ASN A 319 21.94 6.81 14.04
C ASN A 319 21.88 8.06 13.18
N THR A 320 21.34 7.96 11.95
CA THR A 320 21.15 9.15 11.08
C THR A 320 20.31 10.22 11.76
N ILE A 321 19.25 9.83 12.48
CA ILE A 321 18.42 10.77 13.25
C ILE A 321 19.22 11.41 14.39
N ASP A 322 20.01 10.63 15.13
CA ASP A 322 20.81 11.15 16.25
C ASP A 322 21.88 12.12 15.79
N GLU A 323 22.58 11.78 14.70
CA GLU A 323 23.59 12.65 14.08
C GLU A 323 22.96 13.97 13.62
N TRP A 324 21.85 13.90 12.90
CA TRP A 324 21.12 15.08 12.44
C TRP A 324 20.60 15.95 13.61
N ALA A 325 20.05 15.33 14.65
CA ALA A 325 19.55 16.06 15.82
C ALA A 325 20.69 16.82 16.54
N SER A 326 21.86 16.19 16.67
CA SER A 326 23.05 16.83 17.26
C SER A 326 23.55 17.98 16.41
N GLU A 327 23.67 17.79 15.10
CA GLU A 327 24.13 18.83 14.17
C GLU A 327 23.19 20.04 14.10
N ASN A 328 21.88 19.82 14.35
CA ASN A 328 20.88 20.88 14.34
C ASN A 328 20.53 21.43 15.74
N GLY A 329 21.27 21.08 16.77
CA GLY A 329 21.12 21.63 18.13
C GLY A 329 19.80 21.21 18.81
N LEU A 330 19.25 20.03 18.50
CA LEU A 330 18.01 19.53 19.06
C LEU A 330 18.22 18.64 20.29
N ASP A 331 19.43 18.27 20.64
CA ASP A 331 19.72 17.32 21.72
C ASP A 331 19.16 17.74 23.08
N ASP A 332 19.11 19.04 23.38
CA ASP A 332 18.52 19.59 24.60
C ASP A 332 16.98 19.72 24.55
N GLN A 333 16.38 19.55 23.36
CA GLN A 333 14.94 19.74 23.14
C GLN A 333 14.16 18.44 23.03
N VAL A 334 14.85 17.31 22.88
CA VAL A 334 14.25 15.97 22.71
C VAL A 334 14.91 14.98 23.68
N PRO A 335 14.22 13.89 24.07
CA PRO A 335 14.80 12.84 24.91
C PRO A 335 16.12 12.29 24.35
N SER A 336 16.99 11.81 25.25
CA SER A 336 18.27 11.23 24.87
C SER A 336 18.14 10.06 23.89
N PRO A 337 19.15 9.83 23.04
CA PRO A 337 19.20 8.65 22.17
C PRO A 337 19.04 7.34 22.95
N HIS A 338 18.31 6.40 22.38
CA HIS A 338 18.16 5.05 22.92
C HIS A 338 18.09 4.02 21.79
N ARG A 339 18.18 2.75 22.15
CA ARG A 339 18.06 1.64 21.19
C ARG A 339 16.99 0.67 21.67
N PHE A 340 16.29 0.08 20.73
CA PHE A 340 15.26 -0.90 20.99
C PHE A 340 15.88 -2.30 21.12
N ALA A 341 15.26 -3.17 21.90
CA ALA A 341 15.65 -4.56 21.97
C ALA A 341 15.58 -5.22 20.59
N GLY A 342 16.52 -6.09 20.28
CA GLY A 342 16.47 -6.88 19.05
C GLY A 342 15.20 -7.72 18.95
N THR A 343 14.84 -8.11 17.73
CA THR A 343 13.67 -8.95 17.50
C THR A 343 13.86 -10.34 18.11
N ALA A 344 13.00 -10.70 19.05
CA ALA A 344 13.03 -12.01 19.71
C ALA A 344 12.52 -13.09 18.74
N VAL A 345 13.34 -14.11 18.54
CA VAL A 345 13.00 -15.28 17.72
C VAL A 345 13.22 -16.54 18.53
N ALA A 346 12.25 -17.45 18.51
CA ALA A 346 12.37 -18.76 19.17
C ALA A 346 13.64 -19.49 18.72
N ASP A 347 14.23 -20.32 19.57
CA ASP A 347 15.47 -21.03 19.25
C ASP A 347 15.32 -21.98 18.05
N SER A 348 14.16 -22.61 17.92
CA SER A 348 13.83 -23.54 16.83
C SER A 348 12.45 -23.21 16.25
N PRO A 349 12.35 -22.16 15.41
CA PRO A 349 11.07 -21.87 14.75
C PRO A 349 10.63 -23.06 13.89
N PRO A 350 9.34 -23.40 13.87
CA PRO A 350 8.83 -24.48 13.02
C PRO A 350 9.16 -24.24 11.55
N LEU A 351 9.62 -25.26 10.85
CA LEU A 351 9.88 -25.23 9.40
C LEU A 351 8.72 -25.83 8.58
N GLY A 352 7.73 -26.39 9.25
CA GLY A 352 6.53 -26.94 8.65
C GLY A 352 5.29 -26.66 9.49
N LEU A 353 4.13 -26.50 8.82
CA LEU A 353 2.82 -26.37 9.44
C LEU A 353 1.84 -27.21 8.64
N ASP A 354 1.20 -28.16 9.31
CA ASP A 354 0.16 -28.97 8.70
C ASP A 354 -1.09 -28.11 8.46
N LEU A 355 -1.52 -28.02 7.21
CA LEU A 355 -2.72 -27.30 6.80
C LEU A 355 -3.96 -28.22 6.75
N THR A 356 -3.80 -29.51 7.07
CA THR A 356 -4.90 -30.50 7.02
C THR A 356 -5.41 -30.90 8.39
N ASP A 357 -4.72 -30.52 9.46
CA ASP A 357 -5.07 -30.87 10.86
C ASP A 357 -6.24 -30.06 11.44
N GLY A 358 -6.75 -29.08 10.68
CA GLY A 358 -7.88 -28.24 11.09
C GLY A 358 -7.53 -27.07 12.00
N GLN A 359 -6.26 -26.90 12.39
CA GLN A 359 -5.85 -25.76 13.22
C GLN A 359 -5.88 -24.43 12.43
N ILE A 360 -5.44 -24.44 11.16
CA ILE A 360 -5.50 -23.26 10.28
C ILE A 360 -6.74 -23.38 9.39
N GLN A 361 -7.60 -22.39 9.44
CA GLN A 361 -8.84 -22.31 8.66
C GLN A 361 -8.81 -21.24 7.59
N THR A 362 -7.91 -20.25 7.73
CA THR A 362 -7.77 -19.14 6.79
C THR A 362 -6.31 -18.80 6.56
N ILE A 363 -5.95 -18.50 5.31
CA ILE A 363 -4.68 -17.86 4.95
C ILE A 363 -4.97 -16.45 4.45
N VAL A 364 -4.31 -15.45 5.06
CA VAL A 364 -4.33 -14.04 4.61
C VAL A 364 -3.05 -13.77 3.84
N TRP A 365 -3.18 -13.44 2.56
CA TRP A 365 -2.06 -13.14 1.67
C TRP A 365 -1.68 -11.65 1.74
N ALA A 366 -0.93 -11.25 2.76
CA ALA A 366 -0.40 -9.89 2.92
C ALA A 366 0.93 -9.70 2.17
N THR A 367 1.00 -10.23 0.95
CA THR A 367 2.21 -10.36 0.13
C THR A 367 2.42 -9.21 -0.86
N GLY A 368 1.74 -8.08 -0.61
CA GLY A 368 1.87 -6.86 -1.39
C GLY A 368 0.84 -6.72 -2.50
N TYR A 369 1.04 -5.71 -3.33
CA TYR A 369 0.11 -5.31 -4.38
C TYR A 369 0.86 -5.03 -5.68
N ARG A 370 0.12 -4.96 -6.77
CA ARG A 370 0.60 -4.48 -8.06
C ARG A 370 -0.46 -3.60 -8.74
N PRO A 371 -0.05 -2.65 -9.58
CA PRO A 371 -1.00 -1.89 -10.40
C PRO A 371 -1.68 -2.79 -11.42
N ASP A 372 -2.87 -2.38 -11.85
CA ASP A 372 -3.59 -2.96 -12.97
C ASP A 372 -3.61 -1.97 -14.13
N TYR A 373 -3.04 -2.37 -15.24
CA TYR A 373 -3.02 -1.61 -16.50
C TYR A 373 -3.61 -2.41 -17.67
N SER A 374 -4.30 -3.53 -17.37
CA SER A 374 -4.94 -4.38 -18.39
C SER A 374 -6.23 -3.78 -18.98
#